data_4f87ca696fb4b065605a82a9e3a10eb8
#
_entry.id   4f87ca696fb4b065605a82a9e3a10eb8
#
_cell.length_a   1.000
_cell.length_b   1.000
_cell.length_c   1.000
_cell.angle_alpha   90.00
_cell.angle_beta   90.00
_cell.angle_gamma   90.00
#
_symmetry.space_group_name_H-M   'P 1'
#
loop_
_entity.id
_entity.type
_entity.pdbx_description
1 polymer ?
#
loop_
_entity_poly.entity_id
_entity_poly.type
_entity_poly.pdbx_seq_one_letter_code
_entity_poly.pdbx_strand_id
1 'polypeptide(L)'
;MSDIEGEKPTKFAKFCHKKKINFLALEYSGHGKSYGKFTNGNISKWTSDAHKLIKSKFNEKNFIIVGSSMGAWIGLNLIKILKNKIKGFIGIGSAPEFLEKLMWNKFTKKIKKIITKKKIYNLEHGNYVYPLTKQLFLDGKKNKVLKIKLNIKIPVTMFHGEKDESVPTNFSKKVLKIFPKAEKKLFIIKGGDHSLSKKNYLKKMCKELDKIIINST
;
A
#
# COMPACT_ATOMS: atom_id res chain seq x y z
N MET A 1 -12.41 1.78 -6.56
CA MET A 1 -11.61 0.71 -5.94
C MET A 1 -10.67 0.22 -7.03
N SER A 2 -9.37 0.21 -6.76
CA SER A 2 -8.37 -0.06 -7.81
C SER A 2 -8.28 -1.55 -8.13
N ASP A 3 -7.94 -1.84 -9.38
CA ASP A 3 -7.66 -3.16 -9.94
C ASP A 3 -6.16 -3.31 -10.28
N ILE A 4 -5.80 -4.44 -10.87
CA ILE A 4 -4.44 -4.73 -11.34
C ILE A 4 -4.18 -4.30 -12.78
N GLU A 5 -5.14 -3.72 -13.47
CA GLU A 5 -5.04 -3.28 -14.87
C GLU A 5 -4.46 -1.86 -15.02
N GLY A 6 -4.20 -1.18 -13.92
CA GLY A 6 -3.65 0.17 -13.89
C GLY A 6 -2.20 0.28 -14.38
N GLU A 7 -1.76 1.51 -14.64
CA GLU A 7 -0.43 1.84 -15.18
C GLU A 7 0.75 1.27 -14.35
N LYS A 8 0.64 1.30 -13.03
CA LYS A 8 1.71 0.81 -12.14
C LYS A 8 1.89 -0.71 -12.24
N PRO A 9 0.85 -1.55 -11.99
CA PRO A 9 0.99 -3.00 -12.13
C PRO A 9 1.47 -3.40 -13.53
N THR A 10 0.89 -2.82 -14.58
CA THR A 10 1.29 -3.07 -15.97
C THR A 10 2.77 -2.75 -16.21
N LYS A 11 3.25 -1.61 -15.72
CA LYS A 11 4.65 -1.21 -15.90
C LYS A 11 5.60 -2.13 -15.15
N PHE A 12 5.30 -2.48 -13.90
CA PHE A 12 6.13 -3.40 -13.12
C PHE A 12 6.11 -4.82 -13.71
N ALA A 13 4.96 -5.31 -14.18
CA ALA A 13 4.87 -6.60 -14.87
C ALA A 13 5.79 -6.67 -16.10
N LYS A 14 5.71 -5.66 -17.00
CA LYS A 14 6.57 -5.55 -18.18
C LYS A 14 8.05 -5.47 -17.80
N PHE A 15 8.38 -4.74 -16.75
CA PHE A 15 9.76 -4.62 -16.25
C PHE A 15 10.27 -5.99 -15.75
N CYS A 16 9.51 -6.69 -14.91
CA CYS A 16 9.87 -7.98 -14.36
C CYS A 16 10.00 -9.05 -15.45
N HIS A 17 9.06 -9.07 -16.41
CA HIS A 17 9.13 -9.97 -17.57
C HIS A 17 10.43 -9.79 -18.35
N LYS A 18 10.80 -8.53 -18.69
CA LYS A 18 12.06 -8.23 -19.40
C LYS A 18 13.30 -8.71 -18.61
N LYS A 19 13.24 -8.68 -17.30
CA LYS A 19 14.33 -9.10 -16.40
C LYS A 19 14.28 -10.60 -16.04
N LYS A 20 13.31 -11.35 -16.56
CA LYS A 20 13.07 -12.77 -16.21
C LYS A 20 12.83 -12.98 -14.70
N ILE A 21 12.15 -12.04 -14.05
CA ILE A 21 11.84 -12.05 -12.62
C ILE A 21 10.36 -12.34 -12.44
N ASN A 22 10.02 -13.21 -11.51
CA ASN A 22 8.63 -13.47 -11.16
C ASN A 22 7.94 -12.22 -10.62
N PHE A 23 6.70 -11.99 -11.07
CA PHE A 23 5.87 -10.88 -10.67
C PHE A 23 4.49 -11.38 -10.22
N LEU A 24 4.00 -10.83 -9.12
CA LEU A 24 2.65 -11.08 -8.64
C LEU A 24 1.97 -9.74 -8.37
N ALA A 25 0.93 -9.42 -9.12
CA ALA A 25 -0.06 -8.43 -8.75
C ALA A 25 -1.28 -9.13 -8.17
N LEU A 26 -1.92 -8.54 -7.18
CA LEU A 26 -3.09 -9.14 -6.55
C LEU A 26 -4.19 -8.10 -6.36
N GLU A 27 -5.42 -8.55 -6.56
CA GLU A 27 -6.62 -7.84 -6.19
C GLU A 27 -7.15 -8.43 -4.87
N TYR A 28 -7.40 -7.57 -3.92
CA TYR A 28 -7.98 -7.99 -2.65
C TYR A 28 -9.45 -8.37 -2.83
N SER A 29 -9.97 -9.23 -1.96
CA SER A 29 -11.41 -9.54 -1.97
C SER A 29 -12.26 -8.27 -1.97
N GLY A 30 -13.26 -8.23 -2.87
CA GLY A 30 -14.14 -7.08 -3.09
C GLY A 30 -13.51 -5.91 -3.87
N HIS A 31 -12.34 -6.10 -4.51
CA HIS A 31 -11.73 -5.17 -5.45
C HIS A 31 -11.67 -5.77 -6.85
N GLY A 32 -11.71 -4.91 -7.87
CA GLY A 32 -11.61 -5.32 -9.28
C GLY A 32 -12.54 -6.47 -9.61
N LYS A 33 -11.97 -7.56 -10.13
CA LYS A 33 -12.67 -8.80 -10.49
C LYS A 33 -12.64 -9.87 -9.39
N SER A 34 -12.00 -9.57 -8.23
CA SER A 34 -11.89 -10.52 -7.12
C SER A 34 -13.23 -10.75 -6.43
N TYR A 35 -13.44 -12.00 -6.00
CA TYR A 35 -14.64 -12.41 -5.28
C TYR A 35 -14.88 -11.58 -4.01
N GLY A 36 -16.17 -11.43 -3.66
CA GLY A 36 -16.60 -10.80 -2.42
C GLY A 36 -17.11 -9.37 -2.59
N LYS A 37 -17.59 -8.80 -1.49
CA LYS A 37 -18.07 -7.42 -1.45
C LYS A 37 -17.06 -6.55 -0.70
N PHE A 38 -16.81 -5.35 -1.21
CA PHE A 38 -15.92 -4.37 -0.56
C PHE A 38 -16.34 -4.09 0.89
N THR A 39 -17.63 -4.06 1.16
CA THR A 39 -18.18 -3.83 2.51
C THR A 39 -17.82 -4.90 3.53
N ASN A 40 -17.40 -6.09 3.08
CA ASN A 40 -16.88 -7.17 3.92
C ASN A 40 -15.36 -7.11 4.07
N GLY A 41 -14.70 -6.17 3.38
CA GLY A 41 -13.26 -5.97 3.40
C GLY A 41 -12.79 -5.09 4.56
N ASN A 42 -11.57 -5.30 4.96
CA ASN A 42 -10.84 -4.49 5.93
C ASN A 42 -9.34 -4.78 5.83
N ILE A 43 -8.50 -4.04 6.55
CA ILE A 43 -7.03 -4.14 6.44
C ILE A 43 -6.53 -5.54 6.81
N SER A 44 -7.08 -6.16 7.86
CA SER A 44 -6.72 -7.53 8.28
C SER A 44 -7.05 -8.55 7.20
N LYS A 45 -8.27 -8.48 6.64
CA LYS A 45 -8.72 -9.39 5.59
C LYS A 45 -7.86 -9.26 4.34
N TRP A 46 -7.62 -8.04 3.85
CA TRP A 46 -6.80 -7.81 2.66
C TRP A 46 -5.33 -8.17 2.87
N THR A 47 -4.81 -8.01 4.09
CA THR A 47 -3.48 -8.53 4.46
C THR A 47 -3.47 -10.07 4.42
N SER A 48 -4.52 -10.72 4.92
CA SER A 48 -4.67 -12.17 4.87
C SER A 48 -4.80 -12.70 3.44
N ASP A 49 -5.58 -12.03 2.58
CA ASP A 49 -5.72 -12.39 1.16
C ASP A 49 -4.34 -12.40 0.47
N ALA A 50 -3.57 -11.31 0.65
CA ALA A 50 -2.23 -11.20 0.10
C ALA A 50 -1.28 -12.26 0.67
N HIS A 51 -1.29 -12.49 1.99
CA HIS A 51 -0.45 -13.49 2.64
C HIS A 51 -0.73 -14.90 2.13
N LYS A 52 -2.01 -15.30 2.02
CA LYS A 52 -2.42 -16.60 1.51
C LYS A 52 -1.95 -16.81 0.07
N LEU A 53 -2.12 -15.81 -0.80
CA LEU A 53 -1.70 -15.88 -2.19
C LEU A 53 -0.17 -15.98 -2.31
N ILE A 54 0.56 -15.16 -1.56
CA ILE A 54 2.03 -15.24 -1.50
C ILE A 54 2.46 -16.63 -1.05
N LYS A 55 1.88 -17.16 0.02
CA LYS A 55 2.20 -18.50 0.53
C LYS A 55 1.95 -19.59 -0.52
N SER A 56 0.81 -19.52 -1.24
CA SER A 56 0.48 -20.54 -2.25
C SER A 56 1.39 -20.51 -3.48
N LYS A 57 1.93 -19.33 -3.85
CA LYS A 57 2.72 -19.16 -5.08
C LYS A 57 4.23 -19.07 -4.86
N PHE A 58 4.68 -18.65 -3.68
CA PHE A 58 6.07 -18.30 -3.39
C PHE A 58 6.54 -18.75 -2.00
N ASN A 59 6.03 -19.86 -1.47
CA ASN A 59 6.21 -20.25 -0.06
C ASN A 59 7.66 -20.15 0.43
N GLU A 60 8.62 -20.65 -0.34
CA GLU A 60 10.04 -20.68 0.04
C GLU A 60 10.89 -19.58 -0.60
N LYS A 61 10.29 -18.63 -1.31
CA LYS A 61 11.04 -17.62 -2.06
C LYS A 61 11.14 -16.31 -1.30
N ASN A 62 12.23 -15.60 -1.55
CA ASN A 62 12.41 -14.22 -1.15
C ASN A 62 11.73 -13.28 -2.15
N PHE A 63 11.23 -12.13 -1.69
CA PHE A 63 10.57 -11.17 -2.57
C PHE A 63 10.68 -9.74 -2.07
N ILE A 64 10.42 -8.81 -2.98
CA ILE A 64 10.34 -7.38 -2.74
C ILE A 64 8.86 -6.98 -2.78
N ILE A 65 8.42 -6.17 -1.84
CA ILE A 65 7.06 -5.64 -1.82
C ILE A 65 7.06 -4.24 -2.45
N VAL A 66 6.17 -4.04 -3.42
CA VAL A 66 5.85 -2.72 -3.98
C VAL A 66 4.40 -2.41 -3.61
N GLY A 67 4.18 -1.41 -2.76
CA GLY A 67 2.85 -1.02 -2.30
C GLY A 67 2.50 0.42 -2.63
N SER A 68 1.31 0.65 -3.21
CA SER A 68 0.81 1.99 -3.49
C SER A 68 -0.36 2.34 -2.57
N SER A 69 -0.34 3.54 -1.96
CA SER A 69 -1.40 4.05 -1.09
C SER A 69 -1.77 3.05 0.02
N MET A 70 -3.01 2.55 0.08
CA MET A 70 -3.46 1.49 0.99
C MET A 70 -2.63 0.21 0.82
N GLY A 71 -2.21 -0.13 -0.41
CA GLY A 71 -1.35 -1.29 -0.67
C GLY A 71 0.00 -1.22 0.05
N ALA A 72 0.53 -0.01 0.29
CA ALA A 72 1.71 0.16 1.14
C ALA A 72 1.42 -0.16 2.61
N TRP A 73 0.24 0.19 3.13
CA TRP A 73 -0.15 -0.18 4.50
C TRP A 73 -0.29 -1.70 4.65
N ILE A 74 -0.92 -2.36 3.70
CA ILE A 74 -1.02 -3.83 3.65
C ILE A 74 0.39 -4.44 3.54
N GLY A 75 1.27 -3.88 2.69
CA GLY A 75 2.67 -4.28 2.57
C GLY A 75 3.43 -4.19 3.90
N LEU A 76 3.24 -3.13 4.68
CA LEU A 76 3.83 -3.00 6.03
C LEU A 76 3.33 -4.08 7.00
N ASN A 77 2.05 -4.46 6.94
CA ASN A 77 1.53 -5.58 7.72
C ASN A 77 2.10 -6.93 7.26
N LEU A 78 2.27 -7.14 5.95
CA LEU A 78 2.93 -8.33 5.42
C LEU A 78 4.39 -8.44 5.87
N ILE A 79 5.12 -7.32 5.91
CA ILE A 79 6.51 -7.28 6.42
C ILE A 79 6.58 -7.74 7.88
N LYS A 80 5.59 -7.38 8.71
CA LYS A 80 5.51 -7.86 10.12
C LYS A 80 5.41 -9.38 10.19
N ILE A 81 4.68 -10.00 9.26
CA ILE A 81 4.39 -11.43 9.22
C ILE A 81 5.57 -12.21 8.60
N LEU A 82 6.10 -11.71 7.48
CA LEU A 82 6.99 -12.46 6.59
C LEU A 82 8.48 -12.12 6.78
N LYS A 83 8.81 -11.15 7.59
CA LYS A 83 10.15 -10.68 7.99
C LYS A 83 11.33 -11.14 7.12
N ASN A 84 11.82 -12.35 7.33
CA ASN A 84 13.06 -12.89 6.73
C ASN A 84 12.95 -13.14 5.21
N LYS A 85 11.73 -13.25 4.68
CA LYS A 85 11.48 -13.45 3.24
C LYS A 85 11.46 -12.13 2.46
N ILE A 86 11.42 -10.99 3.16
CA ILE A 86 11.38 -9.67 2.53
C ILE A 86 12.80 -9.18 2.27
N LYS A 87 13.10 -8.87 1.02
CA LYS A 87 14.40 -8.34 0.58
C LYS A 87 14.37 -6.86 0.23
N GLY A 88 13.21 -6.23 0.21
CA GLY A 88 13.08 -4.81 -0.01
C GLY A 88 11.62 -4.34 0.05
N PHE A 89 11.44 -3.04 0.22
CA PHE A 89 10.14 -2.41 0.23
C PHE A 89 10.15 -1.10 -0.56
N ILE A 90 9.23 -0.97 -1.50
CA ILE A 90 8.95 0.28 -2.22
C ILE A 90 7.54 0.74 -1.87
N GLY A 91 7.43 1.92 -1.28
CA GLY A 91 6.15 2.57 -1.00
C GLY A 91 5.89 3.75 -1.93
N ILE A 92 4.71 3.80 -2.54
CA ILE A 92 4.29 4.85 -3.48
C ILE A 92 3.07 5.55 -2.92
N GLY A 93 3.14 6.87 -2.63
CA GLY A 93 2.05 7.63 -2.01
C GLY A 93 1.51 6.94 -0.76
N SER A 94 2.40 6.38 0.07
CA SER A 94 2.02 5.46 1.16
C SER A 94 1.08 6.09 2.16
N ALA A 95 -0.05 5.43 2.42
CA ALA A 95 -1.13 5.92 3.27
C ALA A 95 -1.43 5.00 4.48
N PRO A 96 -0.45 4.62 5.32
CA PRO A 96 -0.75 3.83 6.50
C PRO A 96 -1.63 4.61 7.48
N GLU A 97 -2.59 3.92 8.10
CA GLU A 97 -3.54 4.50 9.06
C GLU A 97 -4.40 5.66 8.49
N PHE A 98 -4.55 5.76 7.16
CA PHE A 98 -5.33 6.84 6.52
C PHE A 98 -6.78 6.86 6.99
N LEU A 99 -7.38 5.72 7.27
CA LEU A 99 -8.75 5.59 7.75
C LEU A 99 -8.98 6.44 9.01
N GLU A 100 -8.04 6.42 9.95
CA GLU A 100 -8.13 7.24 11.16
C GLU A 100 -7.63 8.66 10.89
N LYS A 101 -6.42 8.79 10.35
CA LYS A 101 -5.71 10.07 10.29
C LYS A 101 -6.23 11.04 9.23
N LEU A 102 -6.64 10.52 8.07
CA LEU A 102 -7.07 11.34 6.94
C LEU A 102 -8.59 11.36 6.73
N MET A 103 -9.31 10.37 7.27
CA MET A 103 -10.76 10.27 7.12
C MET A 103 -11.49 10.50 8.45
N TRP A 104 -11.40 9.55 9.40
CA TRP A 104 -12.16 9.61 10.65
C TRP A 104 -11.96 10.93 11.41
N ASN A 105 -10.71 11.39 11.54
CA ASN A 105 -10.42 12.62 12.28
C ASN A 105 -11.02 13.89 11.61
N LYS A 106 -11.20 13.84 10.29
CA LYS A 106 -11.80 14.95 9.51
C LYS A 106 -13.32 14.87 9.41
N PHE A 107 -13.93 13.74 9.71
CA PHE A 107 -15.37 13.58 9.62
C PHE A 107 -16.10 14.40 10.69
N THR A 108 -17.24 14.97 10.29
CA THR A 108 -18.16 15.66 11.20
C THR A 108 -18.75 14.71 12.23
N LYS A 109 -19.26 15.23 13.34
CA LYS A 109 -19.98 14.44 14.34
C LYS A 109 -21.18 13.68 13.71
N LYS A 110 -21.85 14.27 12.72
CA LYS A 110 -22.98 13.66 11.97
C LYS A 110 -22.52 12.40 11.22
N ILE A 111 -21.44 12.49 10.42
CA ILE A 111 -20.91 11.33 9.66
C ILE A 111 -20.45 10.24 10.62
N LYS A 112 -19.71 10.56 11.68
CA LYS A 112 -19.28 9.60 12.71
C LYS A 112 -20.47 8.89 13.35
N LYS A 113 -21.57 9.61 13.65
CA LYS A 113 -22.80 9.03 14.18
C LYS A 113 -23.48 8.09 13.18
N ILE A 114 -23.49 8.41 11.88
CA ILE A 114 -24.02 7.54 10.83
C ILE A 114 -23.22 6.23 10.80
N ILE A 115 -21.90 6.31 10.69
CA ILE A 115 -21.03 5.12 10.65
C ILE A 115 -21.19 4.25 11.89
N THR A 116 -21.29 4.85 13.08
CA THR A 116 -21.40 4.09 14.33
C THR A 116 -22.75 3.43 14.50
N LYS A 117 -23.86 4.13 14.16
CA LYS A 117 -25.22 3.63 14.32
C LYS A 117 -25.70 2.78 13.14
N LYS A 118 -25.61 3.30 11.90
CA LYS A 118 -26.07 2.61 10.68
C LYS A 118 -25.05 1.62 10.13
N LYS A 119 -23.84 1.52 10.73
CA LYS A 119 -22.72 0.64 10.37
C LYS A 119 -22.06 0.92 9.02
N ILE A 120 -22.63 1.81 8.16
CA ILE A 120 -22.13 2.16 6.83
C ILE A 120 -22.41 3.63 6.52
N TYR A 121 -21.49 4.25 5.76
CA TYR A 121 -21.63 5.59 5.19
C TYR A 121 -21.05 5.57 3.77
N ASN A 122 -21.83 5.98 2.80
CA ASN A 122 -21.38 6.11 1.42
C ASN A 122 -20.68 7.47 1.25
N LEU A 123 -19.36 7.43 1.04
CA LEU A 123 -18.55 8.61 0.78
C LEU A 123 -18.44 8.80 -0.73
N GLU A 124 -18.97 9.90 -1.22
CA GLU A 124 -18.81 10.32 -2.60
C GLU A 124 -17.45 11.01 -2.78
N HIS A 125 -16.69 10.61 -3.78
CA HIS A 125 -15.41 11.21 -4.15
C HIS A 125 -15.21 11.12 -5.66
N GLY A 126 -15.34 12.26 -6.36
CA GLY A 126 -15.43 12.28 -7.82
C GLY A 126 -16.60 11.43 -8.31
N ASN A 127 -16.37 10.60 -9.28
CA ASN A 127 -17.38 9.69 -9.84
C ASN A 127 -17.52 8.37 -9.06
N TYR A 128 -16.89 8.24 -7.89
CA TYR A 128 -16.88 7.01 -7.10
C TYR A 128 -17.64 7.17 -5.79
N VAL A 129 -18.35 6.11 -5.40
CA VAL A 129 -18.98 5.98 -4.09
C VAL A 129 -18.24 4.92 -3.31
N TYR A 130 -17.69 5.28 -2.15
CA TYR A 130 -16.99 4.38 -1.25
C TYR A 130 -17.85 4.04 -0.04
N PRO A 131 -18.35 2.79 0.07
CA PRO A 131 -19.13 2.36 1.22
C PRO A 131 -18.22 2.12 2.43
N LEU A 132 -18.08 3.12 3.27
CA LEU A 132 -17.24 3.08 4.46
C LEU A 132 -17.97 2.43 5.62
N THR A 133 -17.52 1.25 6.04
CA THR A 133 -18.16 0.49 7.11
C THR A 133 -17.54 0.75 8.48
N LYS A 134 -18.33 0.62 9.56
CA LYS A 134 -17.85 0.69 10.94
C LYS A 134 -16.70 -0.29 11.18
N GLN A 135 -16.83 -1.53 10.66
CA GLN A 135 -15.81 -2.56 10.81
C GLN A 135 -14.49 -2.20 10.15
N LEU A 136 -14.50 -1.50 9.00
CA LEU A 136 -13.30 -1.03 8.32
C LEU A 136 -12.47 -0.07 9.22
N PHE A 137 -13.15 0.86 9.89
CA PHE A 137 -12.48 1.81 10.82
C PHE A 137 -11.99 1.12 12.09
N LEU A 138 -12.76 0.20 12.66
CA LEU A 138 -12.36 -0.55 13.86
C LEU A 138 -11.14 -1.43 13.56
N ASP A 139 -11.16 -2.12 12.44
CA ASP A 139 -10.04 -2.96 12.01
C ASP A 139 -8.80 -2.12 11.65
N GLY A 140 -8.97 -0.98 10.99
CA GLY A 140 -7.86 -0.05 10.72
C GLY A 140 -7.14 0.41 11.99
N LYS A 141 -7.87 0.60 13.11
CA LYS A 141 -7.27 0.92 14.42
C LYS A 141 -6.43 -0.24 14.98
N LYS A 142 -6.80 -1.50 14.72
CA LYS A 142 -6.04 -2.69 15.15
C LYS A 142 -4.76 -2.87 14.33
N ASN A 143 -4.74 -2.38 13.09
CA ASN A 143 -3.63 -2.54 12.15
C ASN A 143 -2.66 -1.35 12.12
N LYS A 144 -2.49 -0.64 13.23
CA LYS A 144 -1.55 0.48 13.32
C LYS A 144 -0.10 0.02 13.12
N VAL A 145 0.66 0.80 12.35
CA VAL A 145 2.05 0.49 11.99
C VAL A 145 3.01 1.67 12.20
N LEU A 146 2.52 2.90 12.29
CA LEU A 146 3.38 4.09 12.34
C LEU A 146 4.15 4.26 13.66
N LYS A 147 3.76 3.54 14.71
CA LYS A 147 4.43 3.57 16.03
C LYS A 147 5.29 2.34 16.32
N ILE A 148 5.30 1.34 15.42
CA ILE A 148 6.14 0.15 15.59
C ILE A 148 7.55 0.38 15.04
N LYS A 149 8.48 -0.50 15.43
CA LYS A 149 9.83 -0.58 14.85
C LYS A 149 10.03 -1.94 14.20
N LEU A 150 10.31 -1.93 12.91
CA LEU A 150 10.67 -3.13 12.14
C LEU A 150 12.20 -3.21 12.06
N ASN A 151 12.80 -3.98 12.96
CA ASN A 151 14.26 -4.14 13.08
C ASN A 151 14.81 -5.11 12.01
N ILE A 152 14.49 -4.86 10.75
CA ILE A 152 14.99 -5.63 9.61
C ILE A 152 15.96 -4.77 8.79
N LYS A 153 16.99 -5.40 8.25
CA LYS A 153 18.01 -4.75 7.42
C LYS A 153 17.69 -4.99 5.94
N ILE A 154 16.84 -4.16 5.37
CA ILE A 154 16.42 -4.20 3.96
C ILE A 154 16.46 -2.79 3.36
N PRO A 155 16.62 -2.62 2.04
CA PRO A 155 16.40 -1.34 1.38
C PRO A 155 14.92 -0.97 1.42
N VAL A 156 14.65 0.30 1.79
CA VAL A 156 13.30 0.88 1.87
C VAL A 156 13.27 2.18 1.07
N THR A 157 12.56 2.17 -0.04
CA THR A 157 12.44 3.34 -0.92
C THR A 157 11.01 3.86 -0.93
N MET A 158 10.85 5.15 -0.71
CA MET A 158 9.56 5.82 -0.76
C MET A 158 9.50 6.80 -1.93
N PHE A 159 8.41 6.73 -2.69
CA PHE A 159 8.05 7.71 -3.71
C PHE A 159 6.80 8.46 -3.27
N HIS A 160 6.83 9.79 -3.31
CA HIS A 160 5.68 10.61 -2.95
C HIS A 160 5.56 11.80 -3.90
N GLY A 161 4.35 12.09 -4.35
CA GLY A 161 4.08 13.26 -5.17
C GLY A 161 4.14 14.55 -4.34
N GLU A 162 4.81 15.57 -4.85
CA GLU A 162 4.86 16.89 -4.20
C GLU A 162 3.45 17.49 -4.08
N LYS A 163 2.60 17.26 -5.12
CA LYS A 163 1.21 17.73 -5.21
C LYS A 163 0.20 16.65 -4.85
N ASP A 164 0.55 15.73 -3.95
CA ASP A 164 -0.37 14.71 -3.45
C ASP A 164 -1.38 15.35 -2.48
N GLU A 165 -2.59 15.62 -2.97
CA GLU A 165 -3.69 16.22 -2.19
C GLU A 165 -4.39 15.21 -1.28
N SER A 166 -4.25 13.90 -1.57
CA SER A 166 -4.90 12.83 -0.82
C SER A 166 -4.12 12.45 0.43
N VAL A 167 -2.79 12.36 0.31
CA VAL A 167 -1.90 11.92 1.38
C VAL A 167 -0.72 12.88 1.51
N PRO A 168 -0.56 13.55 2.65
CA PRO A 168 0.59 14.43 2.88
C PRO A 168 1.94 13.69 2.79
N THR A 169 2.95 14.32 2.21
CA THR A 169 4.30 13.74 2.01
C THR A 169 4.97 13.26 3.30
N ASN A 170 4.59 13.84 4.44
CA ASN A 170 5.10 13.45 5.75
C ASN A 170 4.75 11.99 6.14
N PHE A 171 3.74 11.38 5.49
CA PHE A 171 3.43 9.95 5.70
C PHE A 171 4.57 9.06 5.24
N SER A 172 5.19 9.33 4.09
CA SER A 172 6.38 8.60 3.65
C SER A 172 7.57 8.78 4.61
N LYS A 173 7.78 9.97 5.16
CA LYS A 173 8.79 10.20 6.21
C LYS A 173 8.49 9.38 7.47
N LYS A 174 7.22 9.28 7.88
CA LYS A 174 6.80 8.45 9.02
C LYS A 174 7.03 6.97 8.76
N VAL A 175 6.76 6.49 7.53
CA VAL A 175 7.05 5.10 7.14
C VAL A 175 8.55 4.80 7.26
N LEU A 176 9.42 5.68 6.79
CA LEU A 176 10.88 5.47 6.92
C LEU A 176 11.35 5.37 8.40
N LYS A 177 10.66 6.04 9.31
CA LYS A 177 10.98 5.95 10.76
C LYS A 177 10.65 4.58 11.37
N ILE A 178 9.76 3.80 10.74
CA ILE A 178 9.42 2.44 11.18
C ILE A 178 10.62 1.49 11.05
N PHE A 179 11.55 1.78 10.13
CA PHE A 179 12.68 0.92 9.77
C PHE A 179 14.01 1.50 10.28
N PRO A 180 14.39 1.31 11.55
CA PRO A 180 15.60 1.94 12.11
C PRO A 180 16.90 1.44 11.46
N LYS A 181 16.94 0.17 10.99
CA LYS A 181 18.13 -0.50 10.43
C LYS A 181 18.17 -0.55 8.90
N ALA A 182 17.19 0.04 8.20
CA ALA A 182 17.07 0.00 6.75
C ALA A 182 17.98 1.01 6.05
N GLU A 183 18.45 0.67 4.85
CA GLU A 183 18.92 1.66 3.87
C GLU A 183 17.68 2.41 3.34
N LYS A 184 17.61 3.73 3.57
CA LYS A 184 16.40 4.53 3.33
C LYS A 184 16.58 5.49 2.20
N LYS A 185 15.62 5.52 1.26
CA LYS A 185 15.54 6.52 0.19
C LYS A 185 14.14 7.15 0.15
N LEU A 186 14.09 8.47 -0.03
CA LEU A 186 12.84 9.21 -0.22
C LEU A 186 12.94 10.08 -1.47
N PHE A 187 12.07 9.83 -2.42
CA PHE A 187 11.91 10.63 -3.62
C PHE A 187 10.61 11.43 -3.54
N ILE A 188 10.74 12.75 -3.34
CA ILE A 188 9.63 13.68 -3.57
C ILE A 188 9.64 14.03 -5.05
N ILE A 189 8.58 13.65 -5.74
CA ILE A 189 8.44 13.85 -7.17
C ILE A 189 7.83 15.22 -7.45
N LYS A 190 8.63 16.14 -7.97
CA LYS A 190 8.19 17.51 -8.29
C LYS A 190 6.99 17.47 -9.25
N GLY A 191 5.94 18.19 -8.90
CA GLY A 191 4.68 18.22 -9.66
C GLY A 191 3.93 16.88 -9.74
N GLY A 192 4.36 15.86 -8.98
CA GLY A 192 3.68 14.56 -8.92
C GLY A 192 2.42 14.60 -8.07
N ASP A 193 1.38 13.92 -8.52
CA ASP A 193 0.11 13.70 -7.84
C ASP A 193 0.17 12.45 -6.93
N HIS A 194 -0.98 12.08 -6.33
CA HIS A 194 -1.10 10.85 -5.54
C HIS A 194 -0.84 9.58 -6.36
N SER A 195 -1.26 9.58 -7.61
CA SER A 195 -1.17 8.41 -8.48
C SER A 195 0.27 8.09 -8.88
N LEU A 196 1.09 9.09 -9.18
CA LEU A 196 2.45 8.94 -9.71
C LEU A 196 2.52 7.98 -10.93
N SER A 197 1.53 8.01 -11.82
CA SER A 197 1.38 7.07 -12.93
C SER A 197 2.04 7.52 -14.23
N LYS A 198 2.64 8.73 -14.31
CA LYS A 198 3.33 9.19 -15.52
C LYS A 198 4.52 8.30 -15.87
N LYS A 199 4.77 8.09 -17.17
CA LYS A 199 5.82 7.18 -17.71
C LYS A 199 7.22 7.43 -17.11
N ASN A 200 7.62 8.70 -16.95
CA ASN A 200 8.90 9.07 -16.37
C ASN A 200 9.01 8.70 -14.89
N TYR A 201 7.94 8.84 -14.12
CA TYR A 201 7.89 8.43 -12.70
C TYR A 201 8.01 6.91 -12.57
N LEU A 202 7.24 6.18 -13.38
CA LEU A 202 7.28 4.72 -13.41
C LEU A 202 8.66 4.18 -13.84
N LYS A 203 9.33 4.85 -14.81
CA LYS A 203 10.70 4.51 -15.20
C LYS A 203 11.67 4.65 -14.03
N LYS A 204 11.54 5.73 -13.24
CA LYS A 204 12.37 5.96 -12.04
C LYS A 204 12.13 4.89 -10.97
N MET A 205 10.86 4.51 -10.75
CA MET A 205 10.51 3.44 -9.81
C MET A 205 11.09 2.09 -10.23
N CYS A 206 11.00 1.73 -11.50
CA CYS A 206 11.62 0.51 -12.03
C CYS A 206 13.15 0.52 -11.88
N LYS A 207 13.80 1.67 -12.06
CA LYS A 207 15.26 1.81 -11.86
C LYS A 207 15.65 1.57 -10.39
N GLU A 208 14.87 2.07 -9.43
CA GLU A 208 15.13 1.80 -8.01
C GLU A 208 14.80 0.35 -7.63
N LEU A 209 13.75 -0.24 -8.21
CA LEU A 209 13.46 -1.67 -8.05
C LEU A 209 14.63 -2.54 -8.56
N ASP A 210 15.20 -2.22 -9.72
CA ASP A 210 16.36 -2.90 -10.28
C ASP A 210 17.56 -2.90 -9.32
N LYS A 211 17.87 -1.75 -8.73
CA LYS A 211 18.94 -1.65 -7.72
C LYS A 211 18.70 -2.52 -6.50
N ILE A 212 17.44 -2.59 -6.03
CA ILE A 212 17.09 -3.45 -4.89
C ILE A 212 17.27 -4.92 -5.26
N ILE A 213 16.88 -5.32 -6.46
CA ILE A 213 17.00 -6.69 -6.95
C ILE A 213 18.47 -7.09 -7.01
N ILE A 214 19.33 -6.29 -7.67
CA ILE A 214 20.77 -6.55 -7.81
C ILE A 214 21.46 -6.70 -6.44
N ASN A 215 21.09 -5.86 -5.48
CA ASN A 215 21.68 -5.91 -4.13
C ASN A 215 21.08 -7.02 -3.23
N SER A 216 20.09 -7.77 -3.73
CA SER A 216 19.38 -8.83 -2.98
C SER A 216 19.70 -10.24 -3.48
N THR A 217 20.41 -10.35 -4.61
CA THR A 217 21.00 -11.56 -5.16
C THR A 217 22.40 -11.72 -4.63
#